data_7012473438e61a2144c9176497456c3c
#
_entry.id   7012473438e61a2144c9176497456c3c
#
_cell.length_a   1.000
_cell.length_b   1.000
_cell.length_c   1.000
_cell.angle_alpha   90.00
_cell.angle_beta   90.00
_cell.angle_gamma   90.00
#
_symmetry.space_group_name_H-M   'P 1'
#
loop_
_entity.id
_entity.type
_entity.pdbx_description
1 polymer ?
#
loop_
_entity_poly.entity_id
_entity_poly.type
_entity_poly.pdbx_seq_one_letter_code
_entity_poly.pdbx_strand_id
1 'polypeptide(L)'
;MRVSSRSVCNVLHRAPLVRPTVRRSSLCLINPSQTALSLSTFSTRVSRQVTSRRGLLVDSMETIKNTLAENLGGKAQDLATHQFSLDQVPDLTGKVAIVTGGSEGIGYGCTYTLLKHNIAKVYILSVSEDVVNGAQDAIARELGQKVADRTKWIHCDMSDWEEVKHVAQEIMKDTDRLDILINNAGRGIMTYQLTDYGVDRHMAVNHIGHVVLTSHLLPLMKQTAEKGDIVRISNQSSNLHHAAPGDTKFESLEELNRDLGPNAQYGRSKLASILYSRFFKREMAKTGNYRVLMNATHPGFVSTKMSKQDIFEPYPLAGYAMAVGMEPFKKDQFEGAVSTMFAATYTTDSGQYICPPAVPEVGSELSQDETLADNLMKLTWNIVMEKTDKESAYQGCHLDDVVFR
;
A
#
# COMPACT_ATOMS: atom_id res chain seq x y z
N MET A 1 -14.45 43.42 -43.53
CA MET A 1 -15.52 44.39 -43.13
C MET A 1 -15.61 44.38 -41.63
N ARG A 2 -15.22 45.50 -41.03
CA ARG A 2 -15.72 46.22 -39.84
C ARG A 2 -16.12 45.39 -38.63
N VAL A 3 -15.32 45.36 -37.56
CA VAL A 3 -15.19 46.33 -36.44
C VAL A 3 -16.48 46.51 -35.63
N SER A 4 -16.44 46.16 -34.36
CA SER A 4 -16.85 47.04 -33.29
C SER A 4 -16.43 46.55 -31.92
N SER A 5 -15.60 47.33 -31.28
CA SER A 5 -15.23 47.37 -29.88
C SER A 5 -16.37 47.99 -29.03
N ARG A 6 -16.50 47.61 -27.77
CA ARG A 6 -16.94 48.52 -26.69
C ARG A 6 -16.38 48.06 -25.34
N SER A 7 -15.58 48.95 -24.78
CA SER A 7 -15.19 49.07 -23.38
C SER A 7 -16.36 49.52 -22.51
N VAL A 8 -16.45 49.09 -21.27
CA VAL A 8 -17.10 49.84 -20.17
C VAL A 8 -16.39 49.51 -18.85
N CYS A 9 -15.65 50.46 -18.38
CA CYS A 9 -15.65 51.17 -17.10
C CYS A 9 -15.62 50.43 -15.77
N ASN A 10 -14.54 50.73 -15.05
CA ASN A 10 -14.33 50.64 -13.61
C ASN A 10 -15.37 51.38 -12.77
N VAL A 11 -15.80 50.79 -11.66
CA VAL A 11 -16.28 51.51 -10.48
C VAL A 11 -15.63 50.95 -9.23
N LEU A 12 -14.77 51.75 -8.65
CA LEU A 12 -14.18 51.57 -7.31
C LEU A 12 -15.21 51.97 -6.25
N HIS A 13 -15.53 51.12 -5.32
CA HIS A 13 -16.18 51.47 -4.06
C HIS A 13 -15.24 51.27 -2.89
N ARG A 14 -14.88 52.36 -2.25
CA ARG A 14 -14.16 52.47 -0.97
C ARG A 14 -15.12 52.11 0.18
N ALA A 15 -14.70 51.23 1.06
CA ALA A 15 -15.32 51.02 2.37
C ALA A 15 -14.61 51.84 3.45
N PRO A 16 -15.33 52.34 4.48
CA PRO A 16 -14.76 53.24 5.49
C PRO A 16 -14.11 52.48 6.65
N LEU A 17 -13.03 53.06 7.15
CA LEU A 17 -12.28 52.67 8.35
C LEU A 17 -13.14 52.92 9.62
N VAL A 18 -13.33 51.89 10.43
CA VAL A 18 -13.86 51.98 11.81
C VAL A 18 -12.71 51.85 12.81
N ARG A 19 -12.54 52.92 13.64
CA ARG A 19 -11.59 52.93 14.76
C ARG A 19 -12.21 52.22 15.99
N PRO A 20 -11.42 51.41 16.76
CA PRO A 20 -11.92 50.87 18.00
C PRO A 20 -11.83 51.87 19.14
N THR A 21 -12.95 52.07 19.83
CA THR A 21 -13.07 52.85 21.06
C THR A 21 -12.69 51.96 22.26
N VAL A 22 -11.71 52.42 23.04
CA VAL A 22 -11.30 51.83 24.32
C VAL A 22 -12.34 52.20 25.38
N ARG A 23 -13.06 51.22 25.95
CA ARG A 23 -13.83 51.37 27.17
C ARG A 23 -13.02 50.92 28.38
N ARG A 24 -12.80 51.79 29.32
CA ARG A 24 -12.30 51.51 30.67
C ARG A 24 -13.37 50.71 31.44
N SER A 25 -13.02 49.53 31.95
CA SER A 25 -13.86 48.74 32.86
C SER A 25 -13.36 48.93 34.30
N SER A 26 -14.31 49.19 35.13
CA SER A 26 -14.20 49.41 36.59
C SER A 26 -13.76 48.16 37.32
N LEU A 27 -12.90 48.32 38.31
CA LEU A 27 -12.55 47.27 39.29
C LEU A 27 -13.77 46.87 40.13
N CYS A 28 -14.13 45.57 40.06
CA CYS A 28 -15.07 44.99 41.00
C CYS A 28 -14.26 44.08 41.99
N LEU A 29 -14.42 44.35 43.27
CA LEU A 29 -13.84 43.61 44.39
C LEU A 29 -14.38 42.18 44.42
N ILE A 30 -13.52 41.19 44.41
CA ILE A 30 -13.87 39.76 44.44
C ILE A 30 -13.84 39.28 45.90
N ASN A 31 -14.93 38.62 46.32
CA ASN A 31 -15.18 38.04 47.63
C ASN A 31 -14.45 36.67 47.78
N PRO A 32 -13.77 36.37 48.91
CA PRO A 32 -12.85 35.22 49.02
C PRO A 32 -13.47 33.81 49.08
N SER A 33 -14.77 33.66 48.96
CA SER A 33 -15.44 32.36 49.20
C SER A 33 -15.74 31.53 47.92
N GLN A 34 -15.28 31.94 46.71
CA GLN A 34 -15.50 31.19 45.46
C GLN A 34 -14.24 30.60 44.81
N THR A 35 -13.11 30.63 45.49
CA THR A 35 -11.82 30.15 44.89
C THR A 35 -11.55 28.65 45.02
N ALA A 36 -12.42 27.86 45.68
CA ALA A 36 -12.19 26.43 45.88
C ALA A 36 -12.69 25.51 44.74
N LEU A 37 -13.56 26.00 43.81
CA LEU A 37 -14.16 25.18 42.74
C LEU A 37 -13.46 25.29 41.37
N SER A 38 -12.55 26.26 41.20
CA SER A 38 -11.88 26.45 39.89
C SER A 38 -10.56 25.69 39.74
N LEU A 39 -9.97 25.20 40.84
CA LEU A 39 -8.68 24.48 40.81
C LEU A 39 -8.81 22.99 40.43
N SER A 40 -9.98 22.37 40.67
CA SER A 40 -10.20 20.96 40.30
C SER A 40 -10.46 20.77 38.80
N THR A 41 -11.09 21.73 38.12
CA THR A 41 -11.36 21.67 36.66
C THR A 41 -10.16 22.05 35.82
N PHE A 42 -9.23 22.85 36.35
CA PHE A 42 -7.97 23.18 35.65
C PHE A 42 -6.97 22.02 35.73
N SER A 43 -6.91 21.30 36.85
CA SER A 43 -6.03 20.13 37.02
C SER A 43 -6.45 18.97 36.12
N THR A 44 -7.75 18.73 35.92
CA THR A 44 -8.23 17.66 35.01
C THR A 44 -8.07 17.99 33.52
N ARG A 45 -8.10 19.27 33.13
CA ARG A 45 -7.81 19.65 31.74
C ARG A 45 -6.32 19.58 31.39
N VAL A 46 -5.46 19.98 32.33
CA VAL A 46 -3.98 19.89 32.11
C VAL A 46 -3.54 18.43 32.15
N SER A 47 -4.09 17.58 33.00
CA SER A 47 -3.74 16.15 33.02
C SER A 47 -4.23 15.40 31.74
N ARG A 48 -5.40 15.77 31.18
CA ARG A 48 -5.86 15.19 29.90
C ARG A 48 -5.03 15.66 28.70
N GLN A 49 -4.56 16.90 28.67
CA GLN A 49 -3.66 17.37 27.62
C GLN A 49 -2.25 16.78 27.74
N VAL A 50 -1.77 16.53 28.95
CA VAL A 50 -0.45 15.91 29.19
C VAL A 50 -0.48 14.42 28.87
N THR A 51 -1.57 13.70 29.17
CA THR A 51 -1.74 12.29 28.78
C THR A 51 -1.91 12.11 27.27
N SER A 52 -2.62 13.03 26.58
CA SER A 52 -2.72 13.02 25.10
C SER A 52 -1.37 13.29 24.42
N ARG A 53 -0.59 14.26 24.94
CA ARG A 53 0.76 14.54 24.42
C ARG A 53 1.78 13.43 24.75
N ARG A 54 1.62 12.74 25.88
CA ARG A 54 2.45 11.58 26.23
C ARG A 54 2.14 10.38 25.33
N GLY A 55 0.89 10.12 24.99
CA GLY A 55 0.49 9.08 24.05
C GLY A 55 1.12 9.33 22.66
N LEU A 56 0.94 10.53 22.10
CA LEU A 56 1.52 10.91 20.80
C LEU A 56 3.05 10.86 20.77
N LEU A 57 3.75 11.18 21.86
CA LEU A 57 5.20 11.08 21.96
C LEU A 57 5.68 9.63 22.11
N VAL A 58 4.94 8.78 22.81
CA VAL A 58 5.25 7.35 22.97
C VAL A 58 5.06 6.65 21.64
N ASP A 59 3.94 6.87 20.94
CA ASP A 59 3.69 6.31 19.60
C ASP A 59 4.75 6.77 18.58
N SER A 60 5.15 8.05 18.64
CA SER A 60 6.20 8.57 17.76
C SER A 60 7.58 7.97 18.08
N MET A 61 7.91 7.76 19.36
CA MET A 61 9.17 7.13 19.76
C MET A 61 9.19 5.63 19.45
N GLU A 62 8.06 4.94 19.55
CA GLU A 62 7.93 3.53 19.18
C GLU A 62 8.06 3.35 17.67
N THR A 63 7.43 4.22 16.89
CA THR A 63 7.61 4.27 15.43
C THR A 63 9.07 4.54 15.05
N ILE A 64 9.75 5.48 15.71
CA ILE A 64 11.17 5.77 15.48
C ILE A 64 12.05 4.58 15.88
N LYS A 65 11.78 3.93 17.01
CA LYS A 65 12.51 2.72 17.44
C LYS A 65 12.33 1.57 16.46
N ASN A 66 11.10 1.34 16.00
CA ASN A 66 10.80 0.28 15.04
C ASN A 66 11.46 0.59 13.69
N THR A 67 11.38 1.84 13.21
CA THR A 67 12.06 2.27 11.98
C THR A 67 13.58 2.18 12.10
N LEU A 68 14.16 2.52 13.25
CA LEU A 68 15.60 2.35 13.52
C LEU A 68 15.98 0.87 13.57
N ALA A 69 15.20 0.03 14.25
CA ALA A 69 15.43 -1.42 14.29
C ALA A 69 15.36 -2.03 12.89
N GLU A 70 14.41 -1.61 12.06
CA GLU A 70 14.25 -2.07 10.68
C GLU A 70 15.38 -1.62 9.74
N ASN A 71 15.92 -0.42 9.96
CA ASN A 71 17.02 0.12 9.13
C ASN A 71 18.40 -0.28 9.61
N LEU A 72 18.55 -0.59 10.89
CA LEU A 72 19.82 -1.07 11.50
C LEU A 72 19.88 -2.60 11.60
N GLY A 73 18.87 -3.28 11.06
CA GLY A 73 18.72 -4.73 11.10
C GLY A 73 18.01 -5.19 12.36
N GLY A 74 16.83 -5.80 12.18
CA GLY A 74 16.09 -6.48 13.23
C GLY A 74 16.96 -7.33 14.14
N LYS A 75 16.45 -8.10 15.03
CA LYS A 75 17.24 -8.85 16.04
C LYS A 75 18.57 -9.33 15.44
N ALA A 76 19.68 -8.82 15.94
CA ALA A 76 21.03 -9.03 15.39
C ALA A 76 21.43 -10.51 15.12
N GLN A 77 20.65 -11.44 15.61
CA GLN A 77 20.81 -12.89 15.38
C GLN A 77 20.37 -13.35 13.99
N ASP A 78 19.40 -12.66 13.35
CA ASP A 78 18.87 -13.09 12.06
C ASP A 78 19.63 -12.47 10.88
N LEU A 79 20.29 -11.33 11.10
CA LEU A 79 21.07 -10.63 10.07
C LEU A 79 22.28 -11.40 9.55
N ALA A 80 22.89 -12.23 10.38
CA ALA A 80 24.07 -13.00 10.00
C ALA A 80 23.74 -14.18 9.06
N THR A 81 22.49 -14.62 9.02
CA THR A 81 22.06 -15.84 8.30
C THR A 81 21.23 -15.55 7.04
N HIS A 82 20.67 -14.34 6.89
CA HIS A 82 19.78 -14.00 5.79
C HIS A 82 20.26 -12.71 5.09
N GLN A 83 21.34 -12.79 4.32
CA GLN A 83 21.81 -11.70 3.48
C GLN A 83 21.43 -11.95 2.03
N PHE A 84 20.22 -11.53 1.63
CA PHE A 84 19.85 -11.51 0.22
C PHE A 84 20.13 -10.13 -0.37
N SER A 85 20.73 -10.10 -1.55
CA SER A 85 20.91 -8.90 -2.35
C SER A 85 20.29 -9.08 -3.74
N LEU A 86 20.00 -7.99 -4.44
CA LEU A 86 19.41 -8.06 -5.77
C LEU A 86 20.29 -8.78 -6.79
N ASP A 87 21.61 -8.85 -6.57
CA ASP A 87 22.53 -9.61 -7.44
C ASP A 87 22.40 -11.14 -7.28
N GLN A 88 21.72 -11.60 -6.23
CA GLN A 88 21.41 -13.03 -5.99
C GLN A 88 20.09 -13.48 -6.60
N VAL A 89 19.36 -12.57 -7.27
CA VAL A 89 18.21 -12.97 -8.09
C VAL A 89 18.69 -13.97 -9.13
N PRO A 90 18.04 -15.15 -9.26
CA PRO A 90 18.49 -16.16 -10.24
C PRO A 90 18.27 -15.68 -11.67
N ASP A 91 18.85 -16.40 -12.64
CA ASP A 91 18.52 -16.19 -14.04
C ASP A 91 17.02 -16.49 -14.31
N LEU A 92 16.33 -15.52 -14.90
CA LEU A 92 14.88 -15.58 -15.16
C LEU A 92 14.55 -15.81 -16.63
N THR A 93 15.53 -16.31 -17.41
CA THR A 93 15.34 -16.60 -18.85
C THR A 93 14.07 -17.45 -19.06
N GLY A 94 13.23 -17.03 -20.00
CA GLY A 94 11.97 -17.70 -20.35
C GLY A 94 10.81 -17.45 -19.39
N LYS A 95 11.02 -16.76 -18.25
CA LYS A 95 9.96 -16.46 -17.28
C LYS A 95 9.19 -15.18 -17.63
N VAL A 96 7.95 -15.10 -17.12
CA VAL A 96 7.03 -13.98 -17.31
C VAL A 96 6.60 -13.42 -15.96
N ALA A 97 6.60 -12.09 -15.83
CA ALA A 97 6.16 -11.40 -14.63
C ALA A 97 5.09 -10.35 -14.91
N ILE A 98 4.29 -10.08 -13.89
CA ILE A 98 3.41 -8.90 -13.78
C ILE A 98 3.87 -8.08 -12.57
N VAL A 99 3.98 -6.75 -12.74
CA VAL A 99 4.26 -5.81 -11.66
C VAL A 99 3.22 -4.70 -11.68
N THR A 100 2.35 -4.66 -10.67
CA THR A 100 1.40 -3.54 -10.52
C THR A 100 2.15 -2.32 -9.97
N GLY A 101 1.95 -1.13 -10.55
CA GLY A 101 2.74 0.05 -10.22
C GLY A 101 4.22 -0.10 -10.58
N GLY A 102 4.54 -0.88 -11.63
CA GLY A 102 5.91 -1.26 -12.01
C GLY A 102 6.75 -0.17 -12.65
N SER A 103 6.23 1.06 -12.78
CA SER A 103 6.89 2.16 -13.51
C SER A 103 7.60 3.17 -12.61
N GLU A 104 7.35 3.17 -11.30
CA GLU A 104 8.03 4.08 -10.36
C GLU A 104 8.25 3.46 -8.98
N GLY A 105 9.10 4.09 -8.18
CA GLY A 105 9.41 3.66 -6.82
C GLY A 105 9.85 2.20 -6.73
N ILE A 106 9.33 1.47 -5.74
CA ILE A 106 9.67 0.06 -5.49
C ILE A 106 9.32 -0.82 -6.70
N GLY A 107 8.16 -0.57 -7.34
CA GLY A 107 7.73 -1.31 -8.51
C GLY A 107 8.71 -1.17 -9.68
N TYR A 108 9.26 0.03 -9.91
CA TYR A 108 10.33 0.23 -10.90
C TYR A 108 11.60 -0.54 -10.51
N GLY A 109 12.00 -0.50 -9.23
CA GLY A 109 13.13 -1.28 -8.73
C GLY A 109 12.97 -2.78 -8.99
N CYS A 110 11.74 -3.31 -8.81
CA CYS A 110 11.42 -4.70 -9.15
C CYS A 110 11.48 -4.96 -10.67
N THR A 111 10.82 -4.11 -11.49
CA THR A 111 10.81 -4.24 -12.96
C THR A 111 12.22 -4.22 -13.53
N TYR A 112 13.03 -3.25 -13.10
CA TYR A 112 14.43 -3.14 -13.53
C TYR A 112 15.26 -4.38 -13.15
N THR A 113 15.09 -4.86 -11.91
CA THR A 113 15.83 -6.03 -11.41
C THR A 113 15.46 -7.29 -12.17
N LEU A 114 14.16 -7.52 -12.44
CA LEU A 114 13.69 -8.64 -13.25
C LEU A 114 14.34 -8.62 -14.65
N LEU A 115 14.38 -7.45 -15.29
CA LEU A 115 14.98 -7.27 -16.62
C LEU A 115 16.49 -7.47 -16.60
N LYS A 116 17.20 -6.95 -15.58
CA LYS A 116 18.64 -7.16 -15.38
C LYS A 116 18.99 -8.66 -15.26
N HIS A 117 18.06 -9.47 -14.73
CA HIS A 117 18.22 -10.91 -14.57
C HIS A 117 17.53 -11.74 -15.68
N ASN A 118 17.49 -11.18 -16.89
CA ASN A 118 17.12 -11.87 -18.14
C ASN A 118 15.66 -12.31 -18.27
N ILE A 119 14.72 -11.79 -17.48
CA ILE A 119 13.31 -12.15 -17.63
C ILE A 119 12.86 -11.96 -19.10
N ALA A 120 12.02 -12.87 -19.58
CA ALA A 120 11.57 -12.83 -20.97
C ALA A 120 10.53 -11.73 -21.22
N LYS A 121 9.63 -11.49 -20.26
CA LYS A 121 8.57 -10.47 -20.38
C LYS A 121 8.13 -9.95 -19.02
N VAL A 122 7.87 -8.63 -18.93
CA VAL A 122 7.29 -7.97 -17.78
C VAL A 122 6.08 -7.16 -18.23
N TYR A 123 4.90 -7.48 -17.69
CA TYR A 123 3.73 -6.63 -17.81
C TYR A 123 3.77 -5.59 -16.70
N ILE A 124 3.69 -4.31 -17.05
CA ILE A 124 3.61 -3.18 -16.14
C ILE A 124 2.15 -2.73 -16.10
N LEU A 125 1.47 -2.91 -14.98
CA LEU A 125 0.09 -2.45 -14.79
C LEU A 125 0.11 -1.13 -14.02
N SER A 126 -0.32 -0.04 -14.65
CA SER A 126 -0.36 1.29 -14.00
C SER A 126 -1.29 2.24 -14.75
N VAL A 127 -1.63 3.35 -14.12
CA VAL A 127 -2.59 4.35 -14.63
C VAL A 127 -1.96 5.45 -15.49
N SER A 128 -0.63 5.57 -15.57
CA SER A 128 0.04 6.69 -16.21
C SER A 128 1.01 6.23 -17.30
N GLU A 129 0.64 6.47 -18.55
CA GLU A 129 1.46 6.19 -19.72
C GLU A 129 2.78 6.97 -19.71
N ASP A 130 2.73 8.26 -19.38
CA ASP A 130 3.92 9.12 -19.35
C ASP A 130 4.97 8.63 -18.35
N VAL A 131 4.52 8.13 -17.17
CA VAL A 131 5.43 7.58 -16.16
C VAL A 131 6.06 6.27 -16.65
N VAL A 132 5.29 5.44 -17.35
CA VAL A 132 5.79 4.18 -17.91
C VAL A 132 6.79 4.45 -19.03
N ASN A 133 6.50 5.37 -19.94
CA ASN A 133 7.41 5.75 -21.02
C ASN A 133 8.74 6.24 -20.45
N GLY A 134 8.71 7.09 -19.40
CA GLY A 134 9.91 7.53 -18.70
C GLY A 134 10.72 6.38 -18.07
N ALA A 135 10.03 5.38 -17.50
CA ALA A 135 10.66 4.18 -16.95
C ALA A 135 11.30 3.31 -18.04
N GLN A 136 10.61 3.10 -19.15
CA GLN A 136 11.13 2.34 -20.30
C GLN A 136 12.34 3.02 -20.93
N ASP A 137 12.33 4.36 -21.06
CA ASP A 137 13.46 5.14 -21.54
C ASP A 137 14.68 5.02 -20.61
N ALA A 138 14.46 4.99 -19.29
CA ALA A 138 15.53 4.79 -18.32
C ALA A 138 16.13 3.38 -18.43
N ILE A 139 15.29 2.35 -18.54
CA ILE A 139 15.72 0.97 -18.77
C ILE A 139 16.49 0.84 -20.09
N ALA A 140 15.99 1.46 -21.16
CA ALA A 140 16.65 1.42 -22.47
C ALA A 140 18.05 2.06 -22.43
N ARG A 141 18.23 3.15 -21.70
CA ARG A 141 19.53 3.81 -21.52
C ARG A 141 20.53 2.97 -20.74
N GLU A 142 20.08 2.24 -19.72
CA GLU A 142 20.95 1.51 -18.80
C GLU A 142 21.20 0.05 -19.22
N LEU A 143 20.14 -0.64 -19.69
CA LEU A 143 20.19 -2.07 -20.03
C LEU A 143 20.12 -2.32 -21.55
N GLY A 144 19.83 -1.28 -22.33
CA GLY A 144 19.68 -1.35 -23.79
C GLY A 144 18.23 -1.56 -24.25
N GLN A 145 17.93 -1.06 -25.46
CA GLN A 145 16.58 -1.06 -26.04
C GLN A 145 15.96 -2.46 -26.11
N LYS A 146 16.72 -3.48 -26.51
CA LYS A 146 16.24 -4.87 -26.58
C LYS A 146 15.75 -5.42 -25.26
N VAL A 147 16.25 -4.91 -24.13
CA VAL A 147 15.81 -5.29 -22.78
C VAL A 147 14.55 -4.51 -22.41
N ALA A 148 14.50 -3.21 -22.72
CA ALA A 148 13.30 -2.39 -22.52
C ALA A 148 12.09 -2.93 -23.33
N ASP A 149 12.31 -3.42 -24.52
CA ASP A 149 11.27 -4.03 -25.39
C ASP A 149 10.63 -5.30 -24.80
N ARG A 150 11.18 -5.86 -23.73
CA ARG A 150 10.56 -6.96 -22.98
C ARG A 150 9.47 -6.50 -22.02
N THR A 151 9.27 -5.19 -21.86
CA THR A 151 8.17 -4.63 -21.08
C THR A 151 6.94 -4.40 -21.94
N LYS A 152 5.76 -4.73 -21.41
CA LYS A 152 4.46 -4.36 -22.00
C LYS A 152 3.66 -3.59 -20.96
N TRP A 153 3.34 -2.33 -21.22
CA TRP A 153 2.42 -1.58 -20.41
C TRP A 153 0.97 -1.91 -20.76
N ILE A 154 0.13 -2.02 -19.72
CA ILE A 154 -1.31 -2.10 -19.84
C ILE A 154 -1.89 -1.14 -18.80
N HIS A 155 -2.78 -0.23 -19.24
CA HIS A 155 -3.50 0.63 -18.32
C HIS A 155 -4.32 -0.24 -17.35
N CYS A 156 -4.27 0.09 -16.04
CA CYS A 156 -5.02 -0.63 -15.03
C CYS A 156 -5.15 0.21 -13.75
N ASP A 157 -6.36 0.65 -13.43
CA ASP A 157 -6.69 1.21 -12.12
C ASP A 157 -7.14 0.10 -11.17
N MET A 158 -6.35 -0.15 -10.12
CA MET A 158 -6.67 -1.19 -9.13
C MET A 158 -7.96 -0.91 -8.34
N SER A 159 -8.54 0.31 -8.44
CA SER A 159 -9.84 0.63 -7.86
C SER A 159 -11.02 0.32 -8.79
N ASP A 160 -10.78 0.04 -10.06
CA ASP A 160 -11.78 -0.45 -11.03
C ASP A 160 -11.62 -1.97 -11.24
N TRP A 161 -12.40 -2.74 -10.52
CA TRP A 161 -12.25 -4.20 -10.50
C TRP A 161 -12.71 -4.88 -11.80
N GLU A 162 -13.61 -4.24 -12.56
CA GLU A 162 -13.99 -4.72 -13.91
C GLU A 162 -12.83 -4.52 -14.90
N GLU A 163 -12.14 -3.38 -14.84
CA GLU A 163 -10.93 -3.17 -15.64
C GLU A 163 -9.84 -4.17 -15.26
N VAL A 164 -9.60 -4.39 -13.96
CA VAL A 164 -8.62 -5.39 -13.46
C VAL A 164 -8.89 -6.77 -14.03
N LYS A 165 -10.15 -7.19 -14.07
CA LYS A 165 -10.58 -8.46 -14.69
C LYS A 165 -10.26 -8.50 -16.18
N HIS A 166 -10.64 -7.45 -16.92
CA HIS A 166 -10.39 -7.38 -18.36
C HIS A 166 -8.88 -7.44 -18.68
N VAL A 167 -8.08 -6.73 -17.89
CA VAL A 167 -6.60 -6.78 -18.00
C VAL A 167 -6.05 -8.18 -17.74
N ALA A 168 -6.54 -8.87 -16.71
CA ALA A 168 -6.15 -10.24 -16.45
C ALA A 168 -6.48 -11.17 -17.63
N GLN A 169 -7.66 -11.02 -18.22
CA GLN A 169 -8.08 -11.78 -19.40
C GLN A 169 -7.26 -11.45 -20.65
N GLU A 170 -6.88 -10.18 -20.84
CA GLU A 170 -5.95 -9.78 -21.92
C GLU A 170 -4.61 -10.48 -21.76
N ILE A 171 -4.04 -10.47 -20.58
CA ILE A 171 -2.76 -11.11 -20.30
C ILE A 171 -2.82 -12.62 -20.54
N MET A 172 -3.89 -13.29 -20.11
CA MET A 172 -4.06 -14.73 -20.35
C MET A 172 -4.19 -15.12 -21.83
N LYS A 173 -4.59 -14.18 -22.69
CA LYS A 173 -4.59 -14.38 -24.16
C LYS A 173 -3.21 -14.15 -24.79
N ASP A 174 -2.36 -13.35 -24.15
CA ASP A 174 -1.07 -12.91 -24.67
C ASP A 174 0.11 -13.80 -24.21
N THR A 175 -0.07 -14.64 -23.18
CA THR A 175 0.95 -15.56 -22.66
C THR A 175 0.34 -16.83 -22.11
N ASP A 176 1.07 -17.95 -22.24
CA ASP A 176 0.71 -19.28 -21.74
C ASP A 176 1.39 -19.62 -20.41
N ARG A 177 2.07 -18.64 -19.78
CA ARG A 177 2.73 -18.79 -18.49
C ARG A 177 2.76 -17.49 -17.69
N LEU A 178 2.73 -17.63 -16.36
CA LEU A 178 2.97 -16.55 -15.41
C LEU A 178 3.73 -17.11 -14.21
N ASP A 179 4.98 -16.70 -14.06
CA ASP A 179 5.89 -17.18 -13.03
C ASP A 179 5.91 -16.28 -11.78
N ILE A 180 5.74 -14.97 -11.98
CA ILE A 180 5.91 -13.97 -10.94
C ILE A 180 4.78 -12.95 -11.01
N LEU A 181 4.08 -12.74 -9.88
CA LEU A 181 3.13 -11.64 -9.71
C LEU A 181 3.56 -10.76 -8.53
N ILE A 182 3.83 -9.49 -8.80
CA ILE A 182 4.18 -8.50 -7.78
C ILE A 182 3.01 -7.51 -7.63
N ASN A 183 2.22 -7.69 -6.60
CA ASN A 183 1.12 -6.82 -6.18
C ASN A 183 1.69 -5.64 -5.38
N ASN A 184 2.23 -4.64 -6.09
CA ASN A 184 2.94 -3.51 -5.50
C ASN A 184 2.16 -2.19 -5.56
N ALA A 185 1.30 -1.98 -6.57
CA ALA A 185 0.49 -0.76 -6.66
C ALA A 185 -0.26 -0.48 -5.35
N GLY A 186 -0.37 0.77 -4.96
CA GLY A 186 -1.06 1.10 -3.74
C GLY A 186 -1.27 2.59 -3.53
N ARG A 187 -2.22 2.91 -2.66
CA ARG A 187 -2.41 4.24 -2.09
C ARG A 187 -1.63 4.31 -0.78
N GLY A 188 -0.91 5.39 -0.58
CA GLY A 188 -0.17 5.66 0.64
C GLY A 188 -1.04 6.19 1.78
N ILE A 189 -0.45 6.96 2.70
CA ILE A 189 -1.16 7.59 3.83
C ILE A 189 -1.92 8.81 3.30
N MET A 190 -3.20 8.64 3.01
CA MET A 190 -4.08 9.69 2.46
C MET A 190 -5.36 9.81 3.27
N THR A 191 -6.07 10.93 3.09
CA THR A 191 -7.39 11.14 3.68
C THR A 191 -8.38 10.08 3.23
N TYR A 192 -9.37 9.80 4.07
CA TYR A 192 -10.43 8.85 3.79
C TYR A 192 -11.23 9.25 2.55
N GLN A 193 -11.41 8.31 1.63
CA GLN A 193 -12.21 8.46 0.41
C GLN A 193 -12.87 7.12 0.07
N LEU A 194 -14.06 7.17 -0.49
CA LEU A 194 -14.72 6.00 -1.10
C LEU A 194 -14.42 5.94 -2.60
N THR A 195 -14.40 4.74 -3.15
CA THR A 195 -14.42 4.49 -4.60
C THR A 195 -15.84 4.58 -5.15
N ASP A 196 -16.00 4.49 -6.46
CA ASP A 196 -17.32 4.43 -7.13
C ASP A 196 -18.13 3.20 -6.71
N TYR A 197 -17.47 2.14 -6.25
CA TYR A 197 -18.10 0.98 -5.61
C TYR A 197 -18.60 1.25 -4.18
N GLY A 198 -18.36 2.45 -3.61
CA GLY A 198 -18.72 2.78 -2.23
C GLY A 198 -17.87 2.05 -1.20
N VAL A 199 -16.63 1.73 -1.51
CA VAL A 199 -15.67 1.02 -0.64
C VAL A 199 -14.49 1.91 -0.31
N ASP A 200 -13.98 1.82 0.92
CA ASP A 200 -12.77 2.51 1.35
C ASP A 200 -11.65 2.35 0.31
N ARG A 201 -11.09 3.48 -0.13
CA ARG A 201 -10.16 3.50 -1.26
C ARG A 201 -8.83 2.79 -0.97
N HIS A 202 -8.36 2.78 0.28
CA HIS A 202 -7.17 2.03 0.65
C HIS A 202 -7.41 0.53 0.53
N MET A 203 -8.55 0.04 1.04
CA MET A 203 -8.91 -1.36 0.91
C MET A 203 -9.19 -1.76 -0.53
N ALA A 204 -9.90 -0.92 -1.27
CA ALA A 204 -10.24 -1.19 -2.68
C ALA A 204 -9.01 -1.36 -3.55
N VAL A 205 -8.00 -0.47 -3.42
CA VAL A 205 -6.77 -0.48 -4.23
C VAL A 205 -5.74 -1.46 -3.68
N ASN A 206 -5.40 -1.33 -2.37
CA ASN A 206 -4.25 -2.05 -1.81
C ASN A 206 -4.53 -3.54 -1.57
N HIS A 207 -5.81 -3.94 -1.47
CA HIS A 207 -6.21 -5.31 -1.19
C HIS A 207 -7.16 -5.88 -2.23
N ILE A 208 -8.39 -5.35 -2.36
CA ILE A 208 -9.45 -5.99 -3.15
C ILE A 208 -9.06 -6.10 -4.63
N GLY A 209 -8.54 -5.03 -5.23
CA GLY A 209 -8.09 -5.04 -6.63
C GLY A 209 -7.01 -6.10 -6.89
N HIS A 210 -6.06 -6.26 -5.95
CA HIS A 210 -5.04 -7.31 -6.07
C HIS A 210 -5.59 -8.72 -5.83
N VAL A 211 -6.61 -8.89 -4.98
CA VAL A 211 -7.32 -10.17 -4.83
C VAL A 211 -8.04 -10.52 -6.14
N VAL A 212 -8.73 -9.57 -6.76
CA VAL A 212 -9.40 -9.77 -8.05
C VAL A 212 -8.38 -10.13 -9.13
N LEU A 213 -7.30 -9.36 -9.28
CA LEU A 213 -6.23 -9.65 -10.25
C LEU A 213 -5.65 -11.06 -10.05
N THR A 214 -5.27 -11.37 -8.82
CA THR A 214 -4.66 -12.67 -8.48
C THR A 214 -5.62 -13.82 -8.77
N SER A 215 -6.89 -13.71 -8.42
CA SER A 215 -7.88 -14.77 -8.62
C SER A 215 -8.11 -15.07 -10.10
N HIS A 216 -8.21 -14.05 -10.94
CA HIS A 216 -8.34 -14.23 -12.39
C HIS A 216 -7.09 -14.83 -13.05
N LEU A 217 -5.90 -14.53 -12.54
CA LEU A 217 -4.62 -15.06 -13.06
C LEU A 217 -4.25 -16.42 -12.45
N LEU A 218 -4.90 -16.85 -11.37
CA LEU A 218 -4.55 -18.09 -10.66
C LEU A 218 -4.57 -19.35 -11.53
N PRO A 219 -5.52 -19.54 -12.48
CA PRO A 219 -5.47 -20.69 -13.39
C PRO A 219 -4.19 -20.74 -14.24
N LEU A 220 -3.76 -19.60 -14.78
CA LEU A 220 -2.51 -19.52 -15.55
C LEU A 220 -1.28 -19.81 -14.68
N MET A 221 -1.28 -19.32 -13.43
CA MET A 221 -0.22 -19.60 -12.46
C MET A 221 -0.16 -21.08 -12.08
N LYS A 222 -1.32 -21.72 -11.83
CA LYS A 222 -1.42 -23.16 -11.56
C LYS A 222 -0.90 -23.96 -12.75
N GLN A 223 -1.31 -23.63 -13.98
CA GLN A 223 -0.82 -24.25 -15.21
C GLN A 223 0.71 -24.11 -15.35
N THR A 224 1.28 -22.95 -15.00
CA THR A 224 2.74 -22.74 -15.01
C THR A 224 3.43 -23.62 -13.96
N ALA A 225 2.84 -23.73 -12.77
CA ALA A 225 3.37 -24.56 -11.69
C ALA A 225 3.33 -26.07 -12.02
N GLU A 226 2.32 -26.53 -12.77
CA GLU A 226 2.20 -27.92 -13.25
C GLU A 226 3.32 -28.31 -14.22
N LYS A 227 3.89 -27.33 -14.95
CA LYS A 227 5.08 -27.55 -15.80
C LYS A 227 6.37 -27.80 -15.00
N GLY A 228 6.29 -27.76 -13.65
CA GLY A 228 7.42 -28.01 -12.73
C GLY A 228 8.07 -26.77 -12.16
N ASP A 229 7.64 -25.57 -12.55
CA ASP A 229 8.15 -24.31 -12.03
C ASP A 229 7.54 -23.96 -10.66
N ILE A 230 8.26 -23.14 -9.87
CA ILE A 230 7.71 -22.49 -8.69
C ILE A 230 7.22 -21.12 -9.11
N VAL A 231 5.93 -20.89 -8.92
CA VAL A 231 5.28 -19.61 -9.15
C VAL A 231 5.22 -18.82 -7.85
N ARG A 232 5.49 -17.51 -7.92
CA ARG A 232 5.58 -16.67 -6.71
C ARG A 232 4.73 -15.42 -6.84
N ILE A 233 4.01 -15.13 -5.77
CA ILE A 233 3.20 -13.92 -5.61
C ILE A 233 3.76 -13.14 -4.42
N SER A 234 4.07 -11.85 -4.62
CA SER A 234 4.51 -10.94 -3.57
C SER A 234 3.49 -9.83 -3.38
N ASN A 235 2.93 -9.72 -2.18
CA ASN A 235 1.99 -8.66 -1.79
C ASN A 235 2.72 -7.57 -1.01
N GLN A 236 2.73 -6.34 -1.52
CA GLN A 236 3.40 -5.23 -0.88
C GLN A 236 2.63 -4.75 0.37
N SER A 237 3.15 -5.11 1.54
CA SER A 237 2.70 -4.66 2.84
C SER A 237 3.56 -3.50 3.38
N SER A 238 3.48 -3.23 4.67
CA SER A 238 4.25 -2.20 5.37
C SER A 238 4.28 -2.51 6.86
N ASN A 239 5.31 -2.02 7.56
CA ASN A 239 5.33 -2.03 9.02
C ASN A 239 4.13 -1.24 9.63
N LEU A 240 3.58 -0.30 8.89
CA LEU A 240 2.35 0.40 9.31
C LEU A 240 1.12 -0.52 9.45
N HIS A 241 1.20 -1.82 9.11
CA HIS A 241 0.14 -2.76 9.49
C HIS A 241 -0.11 -2.82 11.00
N HIS A 242 0.89 -2.45 11.83
CA HIS A 242 0.74 -2.27 13.28
C HIS A 242 -0.20 -1.12 13.67
N ALA A 243 -0.46 -0.16 12.76
CA ALA A 243 -1.40 0.94 12.98
C ALA A 243 -2.87 0.55 12.72
N ALA A 244 -3.14 -0.67 12.27
CA ALA A 244 -4.50 -1.19 12.18
C ALA A 244 -5.14 -1.20 13.58
N PRO A 245 -6.42 -0.73 13.73
CA PRO A 245 -7.07 -0.75 15.02
C PRO A 245 -7.18 -2.15 15.60
N GLY A 246 -6.96 -2.28 16.93
CA GLY A 246 -7.04 -3.57 17.62
C GLY A 246 -8.45 -4.19 17.64
N ASP A 247 -9.48 -3.40 17.34
CA ASP A 247 -10.88 -3.82 17.21
C ASP A 247 -11.28 -4.16 15.76
N THR A 248 -10.32 -4.26 14.84
CA THR A 248 -10.57 -4.67 13.44
C THR A 248 -11.08 -6.11 13.38
N LYS A 249 -12.20 -6.34 12.68
CA LYS A 249 -12.84 -7.67 12.57
C LYS A 249 -13.09 -8.12 11.15
N PHE A 250 -13.16 -7.21 10.18
CA PHE A 250 -13.54 -7.47 8.79
C PHE A 250 -14.90 -8.20 8.67
N GLU A 251 -15.89 -7.79 9.47
CA GLU A 251 -17.21 -8.43 9.50
C GLU A 251 -18.21 -7.80 8.54
N SER A 252 -18.04 -6.51 8.19
CA SER A 252 -19.01 -5.81 7.33
C SER A 252 -18.38 -4.68 6.51
N LEU A 253 -19.07 -4.29 5.43
CA LEU A 253 -18.70 -3.12 4.63
C LEU A 253 -18.82 -1.82 5.44
N GLU A 254 -19.74 -1.73 6.38
CA GLU A 254 -19.90 -0.58 7.26
C GLU A 254 -18.67 -0.39 8.16
N GLU A 255 -18.17 -1.49 8.78
CA GLU A 255 -16.92 -1.48 9.51
C GLU A 255 -15.74 -1.05 8.62
N LEU A 256 -15.68 -1.62 7.42
CA LEU A 256 -14.61 -1.32 6.46
C LEU A 256 -14.60 0.15 6.03
N ASN A 257 -15.76 0.77 5.93
CA ASN A 257 -15.94 2.17 5.53
C ASN A 257 -15.90 3.16 6.69
N ARG A 258 -15.62 2.71 7.92
CA ARG A 258 -15.44 3.63 9.04
C ARG A 258 -14.17 4.47 8.82
N ASP A 259 -14.30 5.81 8.89
CA ASP A 259 -13.12 6.71 8.86
C ASP A 259 -12.30 6.54 10.14
N LEU A 260 -11.12 5.99 9.98
CA LEU A 260 -10.16 5.70 11.06
C LEU A 260 -9.01 6.72 11.09
N GLY A 261 -9.02 7.67 10.17
CA GLY A 261 -7.90 8.55 9.89
C GLY A 261 -6.80 7.88 9.04
N PRO A 262 -5.93 8.69 8.43
CA PRO A 262 -5.03 8.26 7.34
C PRO A 262 -4.12 7.08 7.67
N ASN A 263 -3.49 7.11 8.85
CA ASN A 263 -2.54 6.07 9.26
C ASN A 263 -3.22 4.72 9.50
N ALA A 264 -4.37 4.73 10.20
CA ALA A 264 -5.10 3.52 10.52
C ALA A 264 -5.79 2.91 9.29
N GLN A 265 -6.32 3.76 8.37
CA GLN A 265 -6.84 3.32 7.07
C GLN A 265 -5.76 2.59 6.27
N TYR A 266 -4.61 3.23 6.09
CA TYR A 266 -3.48 2.62 5.39
C TYR A 266 -3.00 1.37 6.10
N GLY A 267 -2.80 1.43 7.43
CA GLY A 267 -2.34 0.30 8.24
C GLY A 267 -3.26 -0.92 8.11
N ARG A 268 -4.58 -0.71 8.17
CA ARG A 268 -5.57 -1.78 7.97
C ARG A 268 -5.46 -2.42 6.59
N SER A 269 -5.25 -1.64 5.53
CA SER A 269 -5.05 -2.20 4.19
C SER A 269 -3.76 -3.01 4.06
N LYS A 270 -2.70 -2.63 4.80
CA LYS A 270 -1.44 -3.36 4.82
C LYS A 270 -1.48 -4.61 5.70
N LEU A 271 -2.29 -4.61 6.76
CA LEU A 271 -2.66 -5.80 7.52
C LEU A 271 -3.37 -6.81 6.61
N ALA A 272 -4.33 -6.37 5.80
CA ALA A 272 -5.05 -7.21 4.85
C ALA A 272 -4.11 -7.96 3.88
N SER A 273 -3.01 -7.33 3.43
CA SER A 273 -2.02 -7.99 2.56
C SER A 273 -1.31 -9.17 3.24
N ILE A 274 -1.02 -9.07 4.54
CA ILE A 274 -0.40 -10.17 5.30
C ILE A 274 -1.41 -11.30 5.53
N LEU A 275 -2.63 -10.96 5.99
CA LEU A 275 -3.70 -11.91 6.22
C LEU A 275 -4.05 -12.68 4.95
N TYR A 276 -4.12 -12.01 3.80
CA TYR A 276 -4.36 -12.64 2.50
C TYR A 276 -3.26 -13.65 2.15
N SER A 277 -1.99 -13.30 2.38
CA SER A 277 -0.88 -14.21 2.08
C SER A 277 -0.92 -15.48 2.93
N ARG A 278 -1.30 -15.37 4.21
CA ARG A 278 -1.46 -16.51 5.13
C ARG A 278 -2.67 -17.36 4.79
N PHE A 279 -3.80 -16.72 4.49
CA PHE A 279 -4.99 -17.39 4.02
C PHE A 279 -4.69 -18.20 2.75
N PHE A 280 -4.07 -17.56 1.74
CA PHE A 280 -3.72 -18.19 0.48
C PHE A 280 -2.83 -19.45 0.67
N LYS A 281 -1.79 -19.37 1.51
CA LYS A 281 -0.94 -20.53 1.86
C LYS A 281 -1.78 -21.69 2.36
N ARG A 282 -2.68 -21.42 3.31
CA ARG A 282 -3.52 -22.44 3.93
C ARG A 282 -4.45 -23.10 2.90
N GLU A 283 -5.07 -22.31 2.04
CA GLU A 283 -5.98 -22.84 1.02
C GLU A 283 -5.25 -23.61 -0.08
N MET A 284 -4.09 -23.13 -0.54
CA MET A 284 -3.26 -23.88 -1.50
C MET A 284 -2.80 -25.22 -0.94
N ALA A 285 -2.48 -25.29 0.34
CA ALA A 285 -2.12 -26.55 1.00
C ALA A 285 -3.27 -27.58 0.97
N LYS A 286 -4.53 -27.14 1.15
CA LYS A 286 -5.71 -28.02 1.06
C LYS A 286 -5.91 -28.63 -0.34
N THR A 287 -5.54 -27.89 -1.38
CA THR A 287 -5.65 -28.35 -2.77
C THR A 287 -4.44 -29.15 -3.26
N GLY A 288 -3.41 -29.31 -2.43
CA GLY A 288 -2.16 -29.99 -2.80
C GLY A 288 -1.27 -29.16 -3.74
N ASN A 289 -1.57 -27.90 -3.96
CA ASN A 289 -0.80 -27.02 -4.86
C ASN A 289 0.30 -26.26 -4.09
N TYR A 290 1.39 -26.93 -3.81
CA TYR A 290 2.52 -26.39 -3.05
C TYR A 290 3.52 -25.59 -3.90
N ARG A 291 3.30 -25.44 -5.21
CA ARG A 291 4.23 -24.74 -6.12
C ARG A 291 3.80 -23.31 -6.43
N VAL A 292 2.61 -22.88 -6.01
CA VAL A 292 2.19 -21.49 -6.07
C VAL A 292 2.34 -20.88 -4.68
N LEU A 293 3.34 -20.05 -4.49
CA LEU A 293 3.71 -19.44 -3.21
C LEU A 293 3.21 -18.00 -3.17
N MET A 294 2.73 -17.55 -2.02
CA MET A 294 2.35 -16.16 -1.79
C MET A 294 2.93 -15.65 -0.48
N ASN A 295 3.60 -14.49 -0.52
CA ASN A 295 4.19 -13.87 0.65
C ASN A 295 3.84 -12.38 0.69
N ALA A 296 3.78 -11.80 1.90
CA ALA A 296 3.70 -10.38 2.12
C ALA A 296 5.09 -9.81 2.37
N THR A 297 5.35 -8.57 1.90
CA THR A 297 6.68 -7.96 2.02
C THR A 297 6.60 -6.54 2.56
N HIS A 298 7.60 -6.15 3.34
CA HIS A 298 7.83 -4.80 3.79
C HIS A 298 9.11 -4.24 3.16
N PRO A 299 9.05 -3.05 2.53
CA PRO A 299 10.20 -2.51 1.80
C PRO A 299 11.22 -1.80 2.70
N GLY A 300 10.90 -1.58 3.98
CA GLY A 300 11.55 -0.58 4.81
C GLY A 300 11.03 0.84 4.49
N PHE A 301 11.76 1.84 4.94
CA PHE A 301 11.38 3.23 4.70
C PHE A 301 12.00 3.73 3.38
N VAL A 302 11.22 3.80 2.31
CA VAL A 302 11.68 4.12 0.96
C VAL A 302 11.31 5.54 0.56
N SER A 303 12.25 6.26 -0.06
CA SER A 303 12.01 7.58 -0.64
C SER A 303 11.32 7.46 -1.99
N THR A 304 9.98 7.42 -2.01
CA THR A 304 9.19 7.44 -3.24
C THR A 304 8.45 8.77 -3.41
N LYS A 305 7.95 9.06 -4.62
CA LYS A 305 7.03 10.21 -4.83
C LYS A 305 5.81 10.07 -3.93
N MET A 306 5.26 8.86 -3.82
CA MET A 306 4.15 8.53 -2.94
C MET A 306 4.45 8.90 -1.48
N SER A 307 5.61 8.50 -0.93
CA SER A 307 5.97 8.84 0.44
C SER A 307 6.15 10.34 0.70
N LYS A 308 6.42 11.13 -0.35
CA LYS A 308 6.52 12.59 -0.24
C LYS A 308 5.15 13.26 -0.38
N GLN A 309 4.35 12.90 -1.37
CA GLN A 309 3.07 13.54 -1.66
C GLN A 309 1.99 13.15 -0.65
N ASP A 310 1.88 11.88 -0.33
CA ASP A 310 0.80 11.34 0.51
C ASP A 310 0.92 11.79 1.98
N ILE A 311 2.14 12.00 2.50
CA ILE A 311 2.34 12.52 3.86
C ILE A 311 1.96 14.01 3.97
N PHE A 312 2.12 14.78 2.89
CA PHE A 312 1.80 16.21 2.89
C PHE A 312 0.30 16.47 2.80
N GLU A 313 -0.48 15.59 2.18
CA GLU A 313 -1.91 15.78 2.01
C GLU A 313 -2.65 15.82 3.36
N PRO A 314 -2.55 14.79 4.25
CA PRO A 314 -3.23 14.82 5.55
C PRO A 314 -2.50 15.63 6.63
N TYR A 315 -1.19 15.88 6.50
CA TYR A 315 -0.35 16.52 7.53
C TYR A 315 0.62 17.58 6.97
N PRO A 316 0.16 18.70 6.43
CA PRO A 316 1.01 19.63 5.69
C PRO A 316 2.23 20.14 6.46
N LEU A 317 2.08 20.48 7.76
CA LEU A 317 3.17 20.99 8.60
C LEU A 317 3.98 19.89 9.29
N ALA A 318 3.29 18.90 9.89
CA ALA A 318 3.94 17.78 10.56
C ALA A 318 4.61 16.86 9.54
N GLY A 319 4.03 16.69 8.35
CA GLY A 319 4.58 15.93 7.25
C GLY A 319 5.92 16.51 6.76
N TYR A 320 6.05 17.84 6.70
CA TYR A 320 7.33 18.48 6.35
C TYR A 320 8.43 18.17 7.37
N ALA A 321 8.15 18.35 8.66
CA ALA A 321 9.12 18.05 9.72
C ALA A 321 9.52 16.57 9.73
N MET A 322 8.57 15.66 9.48
CA MET A 322 8.79 14.23 9.41
C MET A 322 9.57 13.85 8.15
N ALA A 323 9.25 14.43 6.99
CA ALA A 323 9.97 14.20 5.75
C ALA A 323 11.44 14.61 5.85
N VAL A 324 11.74 15.79 6.45
CA VAL A 324 13.10 16.29 6.65
C VAL A 324 13.87 15.47 7.71
N GLY A 325 13.20 15.11 8.82
CA GLY A 325 13.84 14.33 9.90
C GLY A 325 14.16 12.88 9.52
N MET A 326 13.41 12.31 8.59
CA MET A 326 13.55 10.92 8.12
C MET A 326 14.45 10.79 6.87
N GLU A 327 14.82 11.91 6.21
CA GLU A 327 15.62 11.88 4.97
C GLU A 327 16.90 11.04 5.07
N PRO A 328 17.70 11.09 6.18
CA PRO A 328 18.90 10.28 6.32
C PRO A 328 18.68 8.77 6.40
N PHE A 329 17.43 8.33 6.68
CA PHE A 329 17.08 6.92 6.86
C PHE A 329 16.32 6.34 5.67
N LYS A 330 16.08 7.15 4.62
CA LYS A 330 15.36 6.70 3.44
C LYS A 330 16.24 5.82 2.57
N LYS A 331 15.70 4.67 2.23
CA LYS A 331 16.28 3.76 1.23
C LYS A 331 15.94 4.25 -0.18
N ASP A 332 16.77 3.89 -1.14
CA ASP A 332 16.44 4.06 -2.54
C ASP A 332 15.40 2.99 -2.99
N GLN A 333 14.94 3.10 -4.23
CA GLN A 333 13.95 2.20 -4.79
C GLN A 333 14.46 0.75 -4.94
N PHE A 334 15.75 0.55 -5.11
CA PHE A 334 16.37 -0.77 -5.24
C PHE A 334 16.54 -1.43 -3.87
N GLU A 335 16.98 -0.70 -2.87
CA GLU A 335 17.02 -1.19 -1.49
C GLU A 335 15.62 -1.55 -0.98
N GLY A 336 14.58 -0.76 -1.38
CA GLY A 336 13.19 -1.06 -1.09
C GLY A 336 12.65 -2.30 -1.80
N ALA A 337 13.21 -2.67 -2.94
CA ALA A 337 12.80 -3.85 -3.71
C ALA A 337 13.38 -5.17 -3.15
N VAL A 338 14.36 -5.16 -2.26
CA VAL A 338 15.10 -6.36 -1.80
C VAL A 338 14.15 -7.42 -1.24
N SER A 339 13.31 -7.08 -0.26
CA SER A 339 12.36 -8.03 0.34
C SER A 339 11.36 -8.56 -0.68
N THR A 340 10.87 -7.69 -1.58
CA THR A 340 9.94 -8.05 -2.63
C THR A 340 10.57 -8.99 -3.66
N MET A 341 11.81 -8.73 -4.07
CA MET A 341 12.53 -9.58 -5.01
C MET A 341 12.90 -10.94 -4.39
N PHE A 342 13.25 -10.98 -3.10
CA PHE A 342 13.42 -12.24 -2.39
C PHE A 342 12.14 -13.08 -2.40
N ALA A 343 11.00 -12.46 -2.06
CA ALA A 343 9.70 -13.13 -2.09
C ALA A 343 9.31 -13.61 -3.49
N ALA A 344 9.62 -12.81 -4.51
CA ALA A 344 9.20 -13.05 -5.89
C ALA A 344 10.11 -14.02 -6.66
N THR A 345 11.37 -14.23 -6.23
CA THR A 345 12.34 -14.99 -7.05
C THR A 345 13.10 -16.07 -6.30
N TYR A 346 13.22 -15.98 -4.97
CA TYR A 346 14.18 -16.81 -4.23
C TYR A 346 13.54 -17.75 -3.21
N THR A 347 12.66 -17.25 -2.31
CA THR A 347 12.09 -18.06 -1.23
C THR A 347 11.35 -19.30 -1.74
N THR A 348 11.43 -20.39 -0.96
CA THR A 348 10.65 -21.63 -1.17
C THR A 348 9.48 -21.74 -0.19
N ASP A 349 9.31 -20.78 0.69
CA ASP A 349 8.24 -20.75 1.68
C ASP A 349 7.08 -19.85 1.23
N SER A 350 5.91 -20.08 1.82
CA SER A 350 4.68 -19.35 1.56
C SER A 350 4.06 -18.84 2.86
N GLY A 351 3.28 -17.76 2.79
CA GLY A 351 2.57 -17.19 3.94
C GLY A 351 3.46 -16.43 4.91
N GLN A 352 4.66 -16.07 4.48
CA GLN A 352 5.61 -15.28 5.28
C GLN A 352 5.30 -13.78 5.18
N TYR A 353 5.69 -13.04 6.22
CA TYR A 353 5.87 -11.59 6.19
C TYR A 353 7.36 -11.31 6.19
N ILE A 354 7.88 -10.81 5.07
CA ILE A 354 9.32 -10.68 4.81
C ILE A 354 9.70 -9.21 4.91
N CYS A 355 10.60 -8.91 5.84
CA CYS A 355 11.11 -7.58 6.14
C CYS A 355 12.56 -7.39 5.66
N PRO A 356 13.05 -6.14 5.52
CA PRO A 356 14.46 -5.89 5.19
C PRO A 356 15.44 -6.51 6.20
N PRO A 357 16.56 -7.07 5.74
CA PRO A 357 17.02 -7.25 4.35
C PRO A 357 16.63 -8.61 3.73
N ALA A 358 15.37 -9.00 3.75
CA ALA A 358 14.79 -10.26 3.31
C ALA A 358 14.64 -11.32 4.43
N VAL A 359 14.32 -10.86 5.64
CA VAL A 359 14.13 -11.73 6.82
C VAL A 359 12.62 -11.95 7.06
N PRO A 360 12.16 -13.19 7.21
CA PRO A 360 10.80 -13.46 7.65
C PRO A 360 10.57 -13.01 9.10
N GLU A 361 9.50 -12.25 9.32
CA GLU A 361 9.09 -11.79 10.64
C GLU A 361 7.65 -12.23 10.98
N VAL A 362 7.34 -12.18 12.27
CA VAL A 362 6.04 -12.64 12.76
C VAL A 362 4.92 -11.67 12.40
N GLY A 363 5.21 -10.36 12.40
CA GLY A 363 4.22 -9.29 12.23
C GLY A 363 3.41 -9.03 13.53
N SER A 364 2.31 -8.26 13.41
CA SER A 364 1.42 -7.96 14.54
C SER A 364 0.59 -9.19 14.96
N GLU A 365 0.00 -9.15 16.17
CA GLU A 365 -0.92 -10.19 16.65
C GLU A 365 -2.11 -10.37 15.69
N LEU A 366 -2.73 -9.26 15.24
CA LEU A 366 -3.82 -9.31 14.26
C LEU A 366 -3.40 -9.97 12.94
N SER A 367 -2.15 -9.81 12.52
CA SER A 367 -1.66 -10.42 11.29
C SER A 367 -1.53 -11.95 11.36
N GLN A 368 -1.58 -12.52 12.57
CA GLN A 368 -1.49 -13.96 12.83
C GLN A 368 -2.85 -14.61 13.08
N ASP A 369 -3.90 -13.83 13.17
CA ASP A 369 -5.25 -14.31 13.44
C ASP A 369 -5.87 -14.95 12.18
N GLU A 370 -6.01 -16.27 12.21
CA GLU A 370 -6.58 -17.05 11.10
C GLU A 370 -8.08 -16.75 10.92
N THR A 371 -8.81 -16.51 12.02
CA THR A 371 -10.24 -16.13 11.94
C THR A 371 -10.41 -14.77 11.29
N LEU A 372 -9.53 -13.82 11.62
CA LEU A 372 -9.50 -12.51 10.98
C LEU A 372 -9.19 -12.61 9.48
N ALA A 373 -8.28 -13.52 9.08
CA ALA A 373 -7.98 -13.78 7.69
C ALA A 373 -9.20 -14.36 6.95
N ASP A 374 -9.95 -15.28 7.58
CA ASP A 374 -11.18 -15.84 7.01
C ASP A 374 -12.28 -14.78 6.86
N ASN A 375 -12.47 -13.95 7.88
CA ASN A 375 -13.43 -12.84 7.82
C ASN A 375 -13.09 -11.85 6.71
N LEU A 376 -11.81 -11.46 6.60
CA LEU A 376 -11.32 -10.56 5.55
C LEU A 376 -11.65 -11.11 4.16
N MET A 377 -11.33 -12.38 3.90
CA MET A 377 -11.53 -12.96 2.58
C MET A 377 -13.00 -13.18 2.26
N LYS A 378 -13.81 -13.57 3.25
CA LYS A 378 -15.26 -13.66 3.11
C LYS A 378 -15.88 -12.29 2.82
N LEU A 379 -15.46 -11.25 3.53
CA LEU A 379 -15.94 -9.88 3.30
C LEU A 379 -15.53 -9.39 1.91
N THR A 380 -14.25 -9.59 1.53
CA THR A 380 -13.73 -9.25 0.20
C THR A 380 -14.56 -9.89 -0.90
N TRP A 381 -14.83 -11.17 -0.78
CA TRP A 381 -15.67 -11.91 -1.68
C TRP A 381 -17.08 -11.33 -1.78
N ASN A 382 -17.76 -11.11 -0.66
CA ASN A 382 -19.10 -10.56 -0.62
C ASN A 382 -19.19 -9.18 -1.29
N ILE A 383 -18.19 -8.33 -1.03
CA ILE A 383 -18.10 -6.99 -1.62
C ILE A 383 -17.96 -7.08 -3.15
N VAL A 384 -17.03 -7.89 -3.64
CA VAL A 384 -16.82 -8.04 -5.09
C VAL A 384 -18.09 -8.57 -5.75
N MET A 385 -18.74 -9.57 -5.14
CA MET A 385 -19.99 -10.16 -5.65
C MET A 385 -21.17 -9.20 -5.69
N GLU A 386 -21.27 -8.33 -4.69
CA GLU A 386 -22.36 -7.37 -4.59
C GLU A 386 -22.16 -6.18 -5.53
N LYS A 387 -20.91 -5.72 -5.67
CA LYS A 387 -20.58 -4.45 -6.33
C LYS A 387 -20.20 -4.58 -7.79
N THR A 388 -19.88 -5.77 -8.27
CA THR A 388 -19.59 -6.02 -9.69
C THR A 388 -20.72 -6.78 -10.36
N ASP A 389 -20.81 -6.73 -11.69
CA ASP A 389 -21.78 -7.53 -12.43
C ASP A 389 -21.49 -9.02 -12.26
N LYS A 390 -22.47 -9.78 -11.74
CA LYS A 390 -22.33 -11.22 -11.43
C LYS A 390 -21.86 -12.06 -12.63
N GLU A 391 -22.25 -11.68 -13.84
CA GLU A 391 -21.78 -12.36 -15.04
C GLU A 391 -20.36 -11.94 -15.42
N SER A 392 -19.99 -10.70 -15.16
CA SER A 392 -18.72 -10.15 -15.59
C SER A 392 -17.59 -10.34 -14.59
N ALA A 393 -17.79 -10.06 -13.31
CA ALA A 393 -16.75 -10.19 -12.29
C ALA A 393 -16.45 -11.65 -11.93
N TYR A 394 -17.40 -12.55 -12.17
CA TYR A 394 -17.40 -13.90 -11.60
C TYR A 394 -17.00 -15.00 -12.56
N GLN A 395 -17.28 -14.86 -13.87
CA GLN A 395 -16.83 -15.85 -14.84
C GLN A 395 -15.31 -15.83 -14.96
N GLY A 396 -14.66 -16.71 -14.21
CA GLY A 396 -13.23 -16.87 -14.18
C GLY A 396 -12.53 -16.40 -12.88
N CYS A 397 -13.30 -15.87 -11.92
CA CYS A 397 -12.76 -15.60 -10.59
C CYS A 397 -12.76 -16.90 -9.78
N HIS A 398 -11.60 -17.52 -9.62
CA HIS A 398 -11.43 -18.77 -8.86
C HIS A 398 -11.30 -18.52 -7.34
N LEU A 399 -11.88 -17.44 -6.83
CA LEU A 399 -12.03 -17.24 -5.38
C LEU A 399 -12.81 -18.40 -4.75
N ASP A 400 -13.79 -19.00 -5.48
CA ASP A 400 -14.49 -20.20 -5.05
C ASP A 400 -13.58 -21.37 -4.72
N ASP A 401 -12.54 -21.59 -5.53
CA ASP A 401 -11.58 -22.66 -5.29
C ASP A 401 -10.64 -22.37 -4.10
N VAL A 402 -10.54 -21.11 -3.68
CA VAL A 402 -9.62 -20.64 -2.64
C VAL A 402 -10.37 -20.26 -1.36
N VAL A 403 -11.64 -19.86 -1.41
CA VAL A 403 -12.34 -19.21 -0.27
C VAL A 403 -13.42 -20.08 0.36
N PHE A 404 -14.10 -20.98 -0.33
CA PHE A 404 -15.38 -21.54 0.14
C PHE A 404 -15.62 -23.03 -0.10
N ARG A 405 -14.59 -23.86 -0.10
CA ARG A 405 -14.83 -25.31 -0.02
C ARG A 405 -14.93 -25.80 1.40
#